data_53ca0a0c0a9110a1c7c8d1c15468c10f
#
_entry.id   53ca0a0c0a9110a1c7c8d1c15468c10f
#
_cell.length_a   1.000
_cell.length_b   1.000
_cell.length_c   1.000
_cell.angle_alpha   90.00
_cell.angle_beta   90.00
_cell.angle_gamma   90.00
#
_symmetry.space_group_name_H-M   'P 1'
#
loop_
_entity.id
_entity.type
_entity.pdbx_description
1 polymer ?
#
loop_
_entity_poly.entity_id
_entity_poly.type
_entity_poly.pdbx_seq_one_letter_code
_entity_poly.pdbx_strand_id
1 'polypeptide(L)'
;KFVTSKALNLGLRPIVVLNKVDKSDAEPDRALDECFDLFASLDANEDQLDFPHMYASGRSGWADHELSGPRKDLSALFDLIINHVPVPEQISRKNEDFKMLATTLGHDPFVGRILTGRIESGQIKVGATIQALSRVGQKIEQFRITKILAFRGLSMNDIDEATAGDIVSLAGMNKSTVSDTLCALAVEEPIEALPIDPPTISVTFGINDSPLAGREGNKVQSRVIRERLFKEAESNVAIKVTETPSGDAFEV
;
A
#
# COMPACT_ATOMS: atom_id res chain seq x y z
N LYS A 1 4.45 -9.22 -13.34
CA LYS A 1 5.57 -10.07 -12.86
C LYS A 1 6.03 -9.68 -11.46
N PHE A 2 6.52 -8.46 -11.24
CA PHE A 2 7.14 -8.03 -9.98
C PHE A 2 6.23 -8.22 -8.75
N VAL A 3 5.01 -7.68 -8.79
CA VAL A 3 4.04 -7.80 -7.68
C VAL A 3 3.63 -9.26 -7.46
N THR A 4 3.37 -9.99 -8.53
CA THR A 4 2.99 -11.41 -8.47
C THR A 4 4.09 -12.26 -7.83
N SER A 5 5.36 -12.06 -8.23
CA SER A 5 6.49 -12.76 -7.62
C SER A 5 6.58 -12.51 -6.12
N LYS A 6 6.41 -11.25 -5.67
CA LYS A 6 6.42 -10.94 -4.24
C LYS A 6 5.25 -11.60 -3.49
N ALA A 7 4.06 -11.63 -4.09
CA ALA A 7 2.89 -12.27 -3.50
C ALA A 7 3.09 -13.79 -3.35
N LEU A 8 3.59 -14.46 -4.38
CA LEU A 8 3.87 -15.90 -4.36
C LEU A 8 4.96 -16.24 -3.33
N ASN A 9 6.03 -15.45 -3.24
CA ASN A 9 7.10 -15.62 -2.25
C ASN A 9 6.62 -15.43 -0.81
N LEU A 10 5.56 -14.65 -0.59
CA LEU A 10 4.90 -14.50 0.71
C LEU A 10 3.90 -15.63 1.02
N GLY A 11 3.82 -16.66 0.16
CA GLY A 11 2.93 -17.80 0.35
C GLY A 11 1.45 -17.49 0.08
N LEU A 12 1.12 -16.37 -0.56
CA LEU A 12 -0.27 -16.05 -0.88
C LEU A 12 -0.81 -17.01 -1.93
N ARG A 13 -2.08 -17.41 -1.75
CA ARG A 13 -2.80 -18.26 -2.69
C ARG A 13 -3.55 -17.40 -3.69
N PRO A 14 -3.25 -17.47 -5.00
CA PRO A 14 -3.89 -16.64 -6.01
C PRO A 14 -5.33 -17.11 -6.30
N ILE A 15 -6.18 -16.16 -6.68
CA ILE A 15 -7.46 -16.37 -7.37
C ILE A 15 -7.34 -15.63 -8.71
N VAL A 16 -7.61 -16.30 -9.82
CA VAL A 16 -7.57 -15.68 -11.14
C VAL A 16 -8.99 -15.33 -11.58
N VAL A 17 -9.22 -14.07 -11.92
CA VAL A 17 -10.50 -13.61 -12.46
C VAL A 17 -10.29 -13.13 -13.89
N LEU A 18 -10.77 -13.91 -14.85
CA LEU A 18 -10.77 -13.61 -16.27
C LEU A 18 -11.86 -12.60 -16.57
N ASN A 19 -11.54 -11.32 -16.48
CA ASN A 19 -12.52 -10.24 -16.65
C ASN A 19 -12.65 -9.82 -18.11
N LYS A 20 -13.78 -9.18 -18.43
CA LYS A 20 -14.13 -8.69 -19.78
C LYS A 20 -14.42 -9.80 -20.79
N VAL A 21 -14.86 -10.96 -20.34
CA VAL A 21 -15.21 -12.08 -21.24
C VAL A 21 -16.49 -11.83 -22.07
N ASP A 22 -17.16 -10.71 -21.84
CA ASP A 22 -18.28 -10.20 -22.64
C ASP A 22 -17.84 -9.54 -23.97
N LYS A 23 -16.56 -9.29 -24.16
CA LYS A 23 -16.05 -8.72 -25.41
C LYS A 23 -15.98 -9.76 -26.52
N SER A 24 -16.18 -9.31 -27.76
CA SER A 24 -16.16 -10.18 -28.94
C SER A 24 -14.77 -10.73 -29.30
N ASP A 25 -13.70 -10.06 -28.80
CA ASP A 25 -12.30 -10.41 -28.98
C ASP A 25 -11.69 -11.05 -27.72
N ALA A 26 -12.54 -11.50 -26.77
CA ALA A 26 -12.05 -12.16 -25.57
C ALA A 26 -11.52 -13.56 -25.86
N GLU A 27 -10.35 -13.87 -25.35
CA GLU A 27 -9.68 -15.18 -25.43
C GLU A 27 -9.40 -15.71 -24.01
N PRO A 28 -10.46 -16.10 -23.22
CA PRO A 28 -10.31 -16.45 -21.83
C PRO A 28 -9.42 -17.66 -21.59
N ASP A 29 -9.49 -18.69 -22.45
CA ASP A 29 -8.68 -19.91 -22.31
C ASP A 29 -7.19 -19.59 -22.47
N ARG A 30 -6.85 -18.79 -23.48
CA ARG A 30 -5.49 -18.32 -23.69
C ARG A 30 -4.98 -17.50 -22.50
N ALA A 31 -5.82 -16.61 -21.97
CA ALA A 31 -5.45 -15.78 -20.80
C ALA A 31 -5.22 -16.64 -19.54
N LEU A 32 -5.97 -17.73 -19.39
CA LEU A 32 -5.78 -18.68 -18.30
C LEU A 32 -4.45 -19.41 -18.42
N ASP A 33 -4.12 -19.91 -19.61
CA ASP A 33 -2.84 -20.58 -19.91
C ASP A 33 -1.66 -19.62 -19.67
N GLU A 34 -1.75 -18.37 -20.14
CA GLU A 34 -0.72 -17.34 -19.89
C GLU A 34 -0.55 -17.02 -18.39
N CYS A 35 -1.62 -17.09 -17.57
CA CYS A 35 -1.54 -16.94 -16.11
C CYS A 35 -0.81 -18.13 -15.48
N PHE A 36 -1.12 -19.35 -15.89
CA PHE A 36 -0.45 -20.56 -15.41
C PHE A 36 1.05 -20.53 -15.74
N ASP A 37 1.40 -20.24 -16.98
CA ASP A 37 2.80 -20.12 -17.43
C ASP A 37 3.55 -19.02 -16.65
N LEU A 38 2.87 -17.89 -16.38
CA LEU A 38 3.45 -16.83 -15.57
C LEU A 38 3.77 -17.32 -14.17
N PHE A 39 2.82 -17.98 -13.47
CA PHE A 39 3.03 -18.46 -12.11
C PHE A 39 4.12 -19.54 -12.06
N ALA A 40 4.13 -20.47 -13.01
CA ALA A 40 5.19 -21.46 -13.15
C ALA A 40 6.56 -20.80 -13.37
N SER A 41 6.64 -19.75 -14.21
CA SER A 41 7.88 -18.99 -14.45
C SER A 41 8.37 -18.16 -13.26
N LEU A 42 7.54 -18.04 -12.22
CA LEU A 42 7.83 -17.32 -10.97
C LEU A 42 8.03 -18.27 -9.78
N ASP A 43 8.28 -19.56 -10.06
CA ASP A 43 8.53 -20.61 -9.09
C ASP A 43 7.37 -20.82 -8.08
N ALA A 44 6.10 -20.67 -8.55
CA ALA A 44 4.93 -20.98 -7.75
C ALA A 44 4.93 -22.46 -7.34
N ASN A 45 4.53 -22.74 -6.08
CA ASN A 45 4.40 -24.11 -5.60
C ASN A 45 3.09 -24.75 -6.12
N GLU A 46 2.91 -26.06 -5.83
CA GLU A 46 1.76 -26.85 -6.31
C GLU A 46 0.42 -26.23 -5.86
N ASP A 47 0.30 -25.80 -4.58
CA ASP A 47 -0.91 -25.15 -4.07
C ASP A 47 -1.23 -23.80 -4.76
N GLN A 48 -0.20 -23.11 -5.25
CA GLN A 48 -0.34 -21.85 -5.95
C GLN A 48 -0.62 -22.04 -7.45
N LEU A 49 -0.18 -23.16 -8.02
CA LEU A 49 -0.50 -23.53 -9.40
C LEU A 49 -1.90 -24.12 -9.54
N ASP A 50 -2.44 -24.73 -8.47
CA ASP A 50 -3.83 -25.19 -8.38
C ASP A 50 -4.78 -24.04 -7.97
N PHE A 51 -4.64 -22.91 -8.63
CA PHE A 51 -5.44 -21.71 -8.32
C PHE A 51 -6.86 -21.81 -8.87
N PRO A 52 -7.89 -21.45 -8.10
CA PRO A 52 -9.23 -21.31 -8.61
C PRO A 52 -9.31 -20.12 -9.56
N HIS A 53 -10.14 -20.27 -10.58
CA HIS A 53 -10.41 -19.20 -11.54
C HIS A 53 -11.92 -18.97 -11.76
N MET A 54 -12.24 -17.78 -12.27
CA MET A 54 -13.62 -17.40 -12.63
C MET A 54 -13.63 -16.55 -13.89
N TYR A 55 -14.75 -16.60 -14.58
CA TYR A 55 -15.06 -15.74 -15.71
C TYR A 55 -15.92 -14.58 -15.22
N ALA A 56 -15.63 -13.36 -15.67
CA ALA A 56 -16.36 -12.19 -15.19
C ALA A 56 -16.56 -11.12 -16.26
N SER A 57 -17.59 -10.33 -16.09
CA SER A 57 -17.77 -9.02 -16.70
C SER A 57 -18.06 -7.99 -15.60
N GLY A 58 -17.03 -7.31 -15.14
CA GLY A 58 -17.17 -6.26 -14.12
C GLY A 58 -18.07 -5.11 -14.57
N ARG A 59 -18.14 -4.83 -15.88
CA ARG A 59 -19.04 -3.84 -16.45
C ARG A 59 -20.51 -4.27 -16.32
N SER A 60 -20.80 -5.54 -16.55
CA SER A 60 -22.16 -6.12 -16.49
C SER A 60 -22.51 -6.61 -15.09
N GLY A 61 -21.55 -6.60 -14.13
CA GLY A 61 -21.78 -6.90 -12.73
C GLY A 61 -21.99 -8.39 -12.42
N TRP A 62 -21.32 -9.31 -13.15
CA TRP A 62 -21.43 -10.74 -12.90
C TRP A 62 -20.07 -11.45 -12.93
N ALA A 63 -19.99 -12.56 -12.20
CA ALA A 63 -18.92 -13.55 -12.26
C ALA A 63 -19.50 -14.96 -12.14
N ASP A 64 -18.87 -15.93 -12.82
CA ASP A 64 -19.30 -17.32 -12.83
C ASP A 64 -18.11 -18.28 -12.92
N HIS A 65 -18.27 -19.51 -12.45
CA HIS A 65 -17.27 -20.57 -12.55
C HIS A 65 -17.10 -21.08 -13.99
N GLU A 66 -18.13 -20.97 -14.80
CA GLU A 66 -18.16 -21.42 -16.19
C GLU A 66 -18.47 -20.25 -17.12
N LEU A 67 -17.84 -20.24 -18.29
CA LEU A 67 -18.09 -19.22 -19.31
C LEU A 67 -19.56 -19.26 -19.81
N SER A 68 -20.18 -20.43 -19.78
CA SER A 68 -21.60 -20.65 -20.12
C SER A 68 -22.57 -20.48 -18.95
N GLY A 69 -22.08 -20.11 -17.80
CA GLY A 69 -22.88 -20.02 -16.57
C GLY A 69 -24.01 -18.98 -16.61
N PRO A 70 -24.86 -18.94 -15.57
CA PRO A 70 -26.07 -18.12 -15.55
C PRO A 70 -25.85 -16.61 -15.50
N ARG A 71 -24.63 -16.12 -15.24
CA ARG A 71 -24.23 -14.69 -15.29
C ARG A 71 -25.14 -13.75 -14.49
N LYS A 72 -25.52 -14.15 -13.27
CA LYS A 72 -26.50 -13.42 -12.46
C LYS A 72 -25.92 -12.14 -11.85
N ASP A 73 -24.92 -12.32 -11.00
CA ASP A 73 -24.28 -11.26 -10.20
C ASP A 73 -22.84 -11.67 -9.78
N LEU A 74 -22.28 -11.00 -8.79
CA LEU A 74 -20.94 -11.27 -8.28
C LEU A 74 -20.92 -12.23 -7.07
N SER A 75 -22.05 -12.82 -6.67
CA SER A 75 -22.14 -13.67 -5.48
C SER A 75 -21.19 -14.87 -5.57
N ALA A 76 -21.09 -15.51 -6.72
CA ALA A 76 -20.19 -16.65 -6.92
C ALA A 76 -18.71 -16.27 -6.67
N LEU A 77 -18.30 -15.05 -7.05
CA LEU A 77 -16.96 -14.54 -6.77
C LEU A 77 -16.76 -14.28 -5.27
N PHE A 78 -17.73 -13.70 -4.60
CA PHE A 78 -17.67 -13.48 -3.15
C PHE A 78 -17.63 -14.79 -2.38
N ASP A 79 -18.41 -15.77 -2.78
CA ASP A 79 -18.37 -17.11 -2.18
C ASP A 79 -17.02 -17.79 -2.38
N LEU A 80 -16.44 -17.67 -3.57
CA LEU A 80 -15.07 -18.16 -3.82
C LEU A 80 -14.06 -17.49 -2.91
N ILE A 81 -14.09 -16.16 -2.76
CA ILE A 81 -13.17 -15.42 -1.90
C ILE A 81 -13.32 -15.90 -0.44
N ILE A 82 -14.54 -16.00 0.07
CA ILE A 82 -14.83 -16.42 1.45
C ILE A 82 -14.31 -17.83 1.72
N ASN A 83 -14.45 -18.73 0.75
CA ASN A 83 -14.07 -20.14 0.91
C ASN A 83 -12.56 -20.38 0.68
N HIS A 84 -11.92 -19.59 -0.16
CA HIS A 84 -10.52 -19.81 -0.56
C HIS A 84 -9.52 -19.01 0.30
N VAL A 85 -9.87 -17.78 0.67
CA VAL A 85 -8.97 -16.91 1.43
C VAL A 85 -9.02 -17.26 2.93
N PRO A 86 -7.87 -17.61 3.54
CA PRO A 86 -7.86 -17.92 4.97
C PRO A 86 -8.17 -16.68 5.81
N VAL A 87 -8.78 -16.92 6.97
CA VAL A 87 -9.00 -15.85 7.96
C VAL A 87 -7.65 -15.31 8.43
N PRO A 88 -7.46 -14.00 8.50
CA PRO A 88 -6.21 -13.41 8.98
C PRO A 88 -5.86 -13.89 10.39
N GLU A 89 -4.65 -14.42 10.56
CA GLU A 89 -4.15 -14.93 11.87
C GLU A 89 -4.12 -13.84 12.93
N GLN A 90 -3.97 -12.58 12.52
CA GLN A 90 -3.93 -11.41 13.40
C GLN A 90 -5.17 -11.28 14.29
N ILE A 91 -6.33 -11.76 13.85
CA ILE A 91 -7.60 -11.68 14.62
C ILE A 91 -7.47 -12.37 15.99
N SER A 92 -6.70 -13.46 16.08
CA SER A 92 -6.43 -14.16 17.36
C SER A 92 -5.60 -13.34 18.34
N ARG A 93 -4.85 -12.34 17.86
CA ARG A 93 -3.89 -11.52 18.59
C ARG A 93 -4.44 -10.19 19.10
N LYS A 94 -5.75 -9.99 19.07
CA LYS A 94 -6.40 -8.73 19.46
C LYS A 94 -6.19 -8.32 20.93
N ASN A 95 -5.87 -9.28 21.79
CA ASN A 95 -5.65 -9.01 23.24
C ASN A 95 -4.16 -8.80 23.58
N GLU A 96 -3.27 -8.84 22.61
CA GLU A 96 -1.85 -8.51 22.77
C GLU A 96 -1.63 -6.99 22.75
N ASP A 97 -0.40 -6.55 22.94
CA ASP A 97 -0.01 -5.16 22.77
C ASP A 97 -0.20 -4.71 21.31
N PHE A 98 -0.65 -3.47 21.14
CA PHE A 98 -0.86 -2.90 19.83
C PHE A 98 0.44 -2.81 19.03
N LYS A 99 0.41 -3.36 17.82
CA LYS A 99 1.48 -3.24 16.81
C LYS A 99 0.87 -3.09 15.41
N MET A 100 1.36 -2.15 14.65
CA MET A 100 1.01 -1.91 13.24
C MET A 100 2.27 -1.58 12.43
N LEU A 101 2.48 -2.25 11.30
CA LEU A 101 3.51 -1.87 10.35
C LEU A 101 2.97 -0.79 9.41
N ALA A 102 3.64 0.35 9.35
CA ALA A 102 3.31 1.41 8.39
C ALA A 102 3.75 1.00 6.97
N THR A 103 2.80 0.88 6.05
CA THR A 103 3.05 0.45 4.67
C THR A 103 2.86 1.56 3.64
N THR A 104 2.04 2.56 3.94
CA THR A 104 1.78 3.68 3.03
C THR A 104 1.78 4.98 3.81
N LEU A 105 2.48 5.97 3.26
CA LEU A 105 2.49 7.34 3.77
C LEU A 105 1.58 8.21 2.90
N GLY A 106 0.68 8.91 3.54
CA GLY A 106 -0.21 9.90 2.94
C GLY A 106 -0.12 11.23 3.67
N HIS A 107 -0.75 12.22 3.11
CA HIS A 107 -0.89 13.53 3.71
C HIS A 107 -2.31 14.07 3.51
N ASP A 108 -2.94 14.47 4.60
CA ASP A 108 -4.24 15.14 4.59
C ASP A 108 -4.05 16.62 4.95
N PRO A 109 -4.71 17.56 4.27
CA PRO A 109 -4.56 19.00 4.54
C PRO A 109 -4.94 19.43 5.95
N PHE A 110 -5.83 18.67 6.64
CA PHE A 110 -6.36 19.02 7.95
C PHE A 110 -5.68 18.28 9.09
N VAL A 111 -5.32 17.02 8.91
CA VAL A 111 -4.72 16.19 9.97
C VAL A 111 -3.23 15.95 9.78
N GLY A 112 -2.67 16.41 8.67
CA GLY A 112 -1.25 16.28 8.36
C GLY A 112 -0.86 14.89 7.85
N ARG A 113 0.22 14.35 8.39
CA ARG A 113 0.77 13.05 8.00
C ARG A 113 -0.15 11.91 8.43
N ILE A 114 -0.37 10.97 7.53
CA ILE A 114 -1.19 9.77 7.73
C ILE A 114 -0.36 8.54 7.36
N LEU A 115 -0.31 7.56 8.26
CA LEU A 115 0.30 6.26 7.98
C LEU A 115 -0.77 5.18 7.94
N THR A 116 -0.82 4.47 6.83
CA THR A 116 -1.73 3.34 6.61
C THR A 116 -0.98 2.03 6.79
N GLY A 117 -1.62 1.06 7.41
CA GLY A 117 -1.09 -0.28 7.60
C GLY A 117 -2.13 -1.23 8.14
N ARG A 118 -1.74 -2.51 8.25
CA ARG A 118 -2.55 -3.52 8.94
C ARG A 118 -2.12 -3.60 10.39
N ILE A 119 -3.10 -3.70 11.28
CA ILE A 119 -2.86 -3.97 12.70
C ILE A 119 -2.47 -5.45 12.84
N GLU A 120 -1.24 -5.69 13.28
CA GLU A 120 -0.70 -7.05 13.44
C GLU A 120 -1.09 -7.67 14.79
N SER A 121 -1.26 -6.83 15.83
CA SER A 121 -1.73 -7.28 17.15
C SER A 121 -2.38 -6.14 17.92
N GLY A 122 -3.19 -6.49 18.91
CA GLY A 122 -3.80 -5.55 19.82
C GLY A 122 -4.97 -4.77 19.24
N GLN A 123 -5.25 -3.65 19.84
CA GLN A 123 -6.30 -2.72 19.46
C GLN A 123 -5.84 -1.28 19.71
N ILE A 124 -6.42 -0.34 18.97
CA ILE A 124 -6.11 1.09 19.06
C ILE A 124 -7.39 1.92 19.11
N LYS A 125 -7.37 3.00 19.89
CA LYS A 125 -8.47 3.97 20.01
C LYS A 125 -7.97 5.37 19.72
N VAL A 126 -8.85 6.21 19.22
CA VAL A 126 -8.58 7.65 19.13
C VAL A 126 -8.22 8.20 20.49
N GLY A 127 -7.19 9.02 20.55
CA GLY A 127 -6.67 9.60 21.80
C GLY A 127 -5.65 8.73 22.54
N ALA A 128 -5.41 7.49 22.13
CA ALA A 128 -4.35 6.65 22.68
C ALA A 128 -2.97 7.24 22.42
N THR A 129 -2.06 7.10 23.41
CA THR A 129 -0.65 7.47 23.25
C THR A 129 0.14 6.23 22.87
N ILE A 130 0.84 6.31 21.76
CA ILE A 130 1.69 5.24 21.23
C ILE A 130 3.08 5.77 20.86
N GLN A 131 3.96 4.88 20.46
CA GLN A 131 5.28 5.22 19.96
C GLN A 131 5.51 4.63 18.57
N ALA A 132 6.51 5.18 17.88
CA ALA A 132 7.02 4.63 16.63
C ALA A 132 8.46 4.13 16.84
N LEU A 133 8.71 2.94 16.34
CA LEU A 133 10.04 2.31 16.29
C LEU A 133 10.50 2.22 14.84
N SER A 134 11.77 2.54 14.61
CA SER A 134 12.42 2.28 13.32
C SER A 134 12.58 0.77 13.09
N ARG A 135 12.93 0.38 11.87
CA ARG A 135 13.22 -1.01 11.50
C ARG A 135 14.31 -1.68 12.37
N VAL A 136 15.20 -0.88 12.97
CA VAL A 136 16.27 -1.36 13.85
C VAL A 136 15.93 -1.23 15.34
N GLY A 137 14.67 -0.96 15.67
CA GLY A 137 14.18 -0.88 17.04
C GLY A 137 14.44 0.47 17.74
N GLN A 138 14.97 1.48 17.04
CA GLN A 138 15.19 2.80 17.64
C GLN A 138 13.86 3.56 17.75
N LYS A 139 13.60 4.14 18.91
CA LYS A 139 12.44 5.01 19.12
C LYS A 139 12.57 6.30 18.31
N ILE A 140 11.60 6.54 17.42
CA ILE A 140 11.54 7.73 16.56
C ILE A 140 10.82 8.86 17.25
N GLU A 141 9.61 8.59 17.71
CA GLU A 141 8.74 9.56 18.40
C GLU A 141 7.70 8.85 19.26
N GLN A 142 7.10 9.62 20.17
CA GLN A 142 5.91 9.24 20.91
C GLN A 142 4.85 10.29 20.63
N PHE A 143 3.63 9.85 20.32
CA PHE A 143 2.56 10.75 19.90
C PHE A 143 1.19 10.22 20.30
N ARG A 144 0.20 11.09 20.21
CA ARG A 144 -1.20 10.76 20.48
C ARG A 144 -1.95 10.60 19.17
N ILE A 145 -2.72 9.52 19.03
CA ILE A 145 -3.59 9.31 17.87
C ILE A 145 -4.68 10.38 17.85
N THR A 146 -4.71 11.17 16.79
CA THR A 146 -5.71 12.23 16.59
C THR A 146 -6.91 11.73 15.81
N LYS A 147 -6.68 10.83 14.84
CA LYS A 147 -7.72 10.19 14.02
C LYS A 147 -7.34 8.77 13.65
N ILE A 148 -8.36 7.93 13.49
CA ILE A 148 -8.28 6.61 12.87
C ILE A 148 -9.26 6.62 11.70
N LEU A 149 -8.77 6.29 10.51
CA LEU A 149 -9.55 6.27 9.27
C LEU A 149 -9.57 4.84 8.72
N ALA A 150 -10.70 4.38 8.24
CA ALA A 150 -10.85 3.10 7.57
C ALA A 150 -11.73 3.21 6.35
N PHE A 151 -11.46 2.40 5.33
CA PHE A 151 -12.36 2.29 4.20
C PHE A 151 -13.65 1.56 4.59
N ARG A 152 -14.77 2.13 4.22
CA ARG A 152 -16.09 1.51 4.25
C ARG A 152 -16.70 1.64 2.86
N GLY A 153 -16.67 0.56 2.09
CA GLY A 153 -16.89 0.63 0.65
C GLY A 153 -15.79 1.45 -0.03
N LEU A 154 -16.16 2.47 -0.81
CA LEU A 154 -15.23 3.33 -1.53
C LEU A 154 -14.84 4.60 -0.75
N SER A 155 -15.44 4.83 0.40
CA SER A 155 -15.20 6.03 1.21
C SER A 155 -14.31 5.73 2.40
N MET A 156 -13.40 6.65 2.69
CA MET A 156 -12.59 6.63 3.90
C MET A 156 -13.34 7.38 5.00
N ASN A 157 -13.64 6.70 6.10
CA ASN A 157 -14.46 7.21 7.19
C ASN A 157 -13.68 7.22 8.49
N ASP A 158 -13.98 8.19 9.35
CA ASP A 158 -13.49 8.25 10.72
C ASP A 158 -14.09 7.08 11.53
N ILE A 159 -13.26 6.41 12.32
CA ILE A 159 -13.68 5.38 13.28
C ILE A 159 -13.02 5.63 14.63
N ASP A 160 -13.68 5.22 15.73
CA ASP A 160 -13.20 5.47 17.09
C ASP A 160 -12.17 4.44 17.54
N GLU A 161 -12.26 3.21 17.06
CA GLU A 161 -11.37 2.10 17.42
C GLU A 161 -11.16 1.14 16.27
N ALA A 162 -10.03 0.41 16.31
CA ALA A 162 -9.68 -0.64 15.37
C ALA A 162 -8.91 -1.77 16.07
N THR A 163 -8.95 -2.98 15.54
CA THR A 163 -8.38 -4.18 16.14
C THR A 163 -7.45 -4.92 15.18
N ALA A 164 -6.71 -5.86 15.71
CA ALA A 164 -5.83 -6.75 14.94
C ALA A 164 -6.56 -7.37 13.74
N GLY A 165 -5.92 -7.30 12.57
CA GLY A 165 -6.48 -7.68 11.27
C GLY A 165 -7.05 -6.53 10.46
N ASP A 166 -7.46 -5.42 11.09
CA ASP A 166 -7.96 -4.24 10.39
C ASP A 166 -6.84 -3.52 9.62
N ILE A 167 -7.19 -3.00 8.44
CA ILE A 167 -6.34 -2.06 7.68
C ILE A 167 -6.86 -0.66 7.94
N VAL A 168 -6.04 0.16 8.56
CA VAL A 168 -6.42 1.51 8.99
C VAL A 168 -5.34 2.53 8.68
N SER A 169 -5.76 3.78 8.63
CA SER A 169 -4.87 4.94 8.53
C SER A 169 -4.89 5.70 9.86
N LEU A 170 -3.72 5.92 10.42
CA LEU A 170 -3.54 6.63 11.69
C LEU A 170 -2.96 8.01 11.44
N ALA A 171 -3.44 9.01 12.18
CA ALA A 171 -2.93 10.37 12.18
C ALA A 171 -2.49 10.80 13.60
N GLY A 172 -1.57 11.78 13.66
CA GLY A 172 -1.05 12.31 14.92
C GLY A 172 0.48 12.28 15.04
N MET A 173 1.16 11.62 14.09
CA MET A 173 2.62 11.56 14.03
C MET A 173 3.20 12.70 13.19
N ASN A 174 4.48 13.00 13.43
CA ASN A 174 5.20 14.04 12.70
C ASN A 174 6.43 13.51 11.92
N LYS A 175 7.09 12.48 12.44
CA LYS A 175 8.38 12.00 11.92
C LYS A 175 8.30 10.60 11.30
N SER A 176 7.41 9.76 11.83
CA SER A 176 7.28 8.36 11.43
C SER A 176 6.98 8.21 9.93
N THR A 177 7.50 7.15 9.33
CA THR A 177 7.43 6.91 7.89
C THR A 177 7.09 5.44 7.57
N VAL A 178 7.13 5.10 6.30
CA VAL A 178 6.92 3.72 5.83
C VAL A 178 7.99 2.79 6.39
N SER A 179 7.61 1.56 6.70
CA SER A 179 8.40 0.51 7.37
C SER A 179 8.68 0.77 8.86
N ASP A 180 8.18 1.85 9.44
CA ASP A 180 8.21 2.02 10.88
C ASP A 180 7.09 1.21 11.55
N THR A 181 7.36 0.75 12.77
CA THR A 181 6.37 0.07 13.61
C THR A 181 5.71 1.08 14.54
N LEU A 182 4.39 1.26 14.39
CA LEU A 182 3.57 2.01 15.33
C LEU A 182 3.08 1.04 16.42
N CYS A 183 3.36 1.30 17.67
CA CYS A 183 3.11 0.32 18.74
C CYS A 183 2.83 0.95 20.11
N ALA A 184 2.28 0.13 21.00
CA ALA A 184 2.12 0.47 22.41
C ALA A 184 3.48 0.80 23.06
N LEU A 185 3.46 1.63 24.13
CA LEU A 185 4.70 2.09 24.79
C LEU A 185 5.53 0.96 25.42
N ALA A 186 4.91 -0.18 25.72
CA ALA A 186 5.57 -1.35 26.29
C ALA A 186 6.34 -2.21 25.24
N VAL A 187 6.12 -1.94 23.96
CA VAL A 187 6.73 -2.71 22.88
C VAL A 187 8.13 -2.19 22.59
N GLU A 188 9.12 -3.08 22.60
CA GLU A 188 10.53 -2.76 22.32
C GLU A 188 11.00 -3.32 20.98
N GLU A 189 10.34 -4.38 20.48
CA GLU A 189 10.72 -5.05 19.24
C GLU A 189 9.83 -4.61 18.07
N PRO A 190 10.44 -4.06 16.98
CA PRO A 190 9.70 -3.67 15.79
C PRO A 190 9.19 -4.91 15.03
N ILE A 191 8.18 -4.71 14.20
CA ILE A 191 7.74 -5.68 13.21
C ILE A 191 8.82 -5.77 12.13
N GLU A 192 9.18 -6.98 11.72
CA GLU A 192 10.08 -7.18 10.61
C GLU A 192 9.48 -6.59 9.32
N ALA A 193 10.20 -5.68 8.69
CA ALA A 193 9.80 -5.02 7.47
C ALA A 193 10.80 -5.29 6.34
N LEU A 194 10.28 -5.55 5.14
CA LEU A 194 11.12 -5.68 3.96
C LEU A 194 11.90 -4.37 3.72
N PRO A 195 13.17 -4.44 3.29
CA PRO A 195 13.92 -3.27 2.93
C PRO A 195 13.26 -2.55 1.75
N ILE A 196 13.25 -1.23 1.82
CA ILE A 196 12.89 -0.39 0.67
C ILE A 196 14.14 -0.33 -0.21
N ASP A 197 13.99 -0.71 -1.48
CA ASP A 197 15.10 -0.64 -2.42
C ASP A 197 15.55 0.83 -2.58
N PRO A 198 16.87 1.12 -2.52
CA PRO A 198 17.36 2.48 -2.68
C PRO A 198 17.11 2.97 -4.11
N PRO A 199 16.99 4.30 -4.32
CA PRO A 199 16.94 4.88 -5.66
C PRO A 199 18.16 4.46 -6.49
N THR A 200 17.95 4.14 -7.76
CA THR A 200 18.99 3.67 -8.69
C THR A 200 19.40 4.72 -9.72
N ILE A 201 18.66 5.82 -9.81
CA ILE A 201 18.88 6.92 -10.77
C ILE A 201 18.90 8.23 -9.99
N SER A 202 19.79 9.12 -10.34
CA SER A 202 19.85 10.50 -9.81
C SER A 202 19.63 11.49 -10.95
N VAL A 203 18.82 12.52 -10.69
CA VAL A 203 18.53 13.61 -11.63
C VAL A 203 18.70 14.94 -10.90
N THR A 204 19.40 15.88 -11.53
CA THR A 204 19.58 17.23 -10.99
C THR A 204 18.50 18.17 -11.48
N PHE A 205 17.73 18.76 -10.55
CA PHE A 205 16.78 19.82 -10.80
C PHE A 205 17.39 21.16 -10.44
N GLY A 206 17.57 22.02 -11.42
CA GLY A 206 18.07 23.39 -11.24
C GLY A 206 17.06 24.45 -11.65
N ILE A 207 17.39 25.70 -11.38
CA ILE A 207 16.62 26.84 -11.91
C ILE A 207 16.81 26.94 -13.43
N ASN A 208 15.81 27.47 -14.13
CA ASN A 208 15.96 27.82 -15.52
C ASN A 208 16.62 29.19 -15.61
N ASP A 209 17.90 29.25 -15.96
CA ASP A 209 18.73 30.44 -16.11
C ASP A 209 18.80 30.94 -17.57
N SER A 210 18.00 30.33 -18.47
CA SER A 210 17.96 30.75 -19.87
C SER A 210 17.36 32.15 -20.05
N PRO A 211 17.71 32.88 -21.12
CA PRO A 211 17.12 34.21 -21.43
C PRO A 211 15.59 34.16 -21.65
N LEU A 212 15.03 32.96 -21.80
CA LEU A 212 13.59 32.74 -21.98
C LEU A 212 12.88 32.36 -20.69
N ALA A 213 13.60 32.29 -19.55
CA ALA A 213 13.02 31.94 -18.27
C ALA A 213 11.85 32.88 -17.90
N GLY A 214 10.75 32.29 -17.43
CA GLY A 214 9.55 33.05 -17.03
C GLY A 214 8.58 33.43 -18.15
N ARG A 215 8.86 33.10 -19.42
CA ARG A 215 7.92 33.37 -20.53
C ARG A 215 6.72 32.42 -20.53
N GLU A 216 6.93 31.17 -20.19
CA GLU A 216 5.91 30.10 -20.17
C GLU A 216 5.69 29.52 -18.77
N GLY A 217 5.98 30.28 -17.73
CA GLY A 217 5.79 29.85 -16.34
C GLY A 217 6.42 30.82 -15.37
N ASN A 218 5.81 30.97 -14.22
CA ASN A 218 6.25 31.90 -13.18
C ASN A 218 6.90 31.21 -11.96
N LYS A 219 6.98 29.86 -11.95
CA LYS A 219 7.54 29.07 -10.84
C LYS A 219 9.00 28.69 -11.09
N VAL A 220 9.82 29.68 -11.40
CA VAL A 220 11.22 29.49 -11.83
C VAL A 220 12.25 29.71 -10.71
N GLN A 221 11.79 30.05 -9.50
CA GLN A 221 12.66 30.33 -8.37
C GLN A 221 13.10 29.05 -7.65
N SER A 222 14.36 28.97 -7.22
CA SER A 222 14.92 27.84 -6.46
C SER A 222 14.07 27.47 -5.24
N ARG A 223 13.58 28.45 -4.49
CA ARG A 223 12.70 28.23 -3.34
C ARG A 223 11.43 27.46 -3.70
N VAL A 224 10.79 27.76 -4.83
CA VAL A 224 9.55 27.10 -5.27
C VAL A 224 9.81 25.65 -5.68
N ILE A 225 10.94 25.41 -6.37
CA ILE A 225 11.39 24.07 -6.74
C ILE A 225 11.71 23.27 -5.47
N ARG A 226 12.44 23.85 -4.53
CA ARG A 226 12.75 23.26 -3.25
C ARG A 226 11.51 22.80 -2.50
N GLU A 227 10.56 23.71 -2.25
CA GLU A 227 9.32 23.43 -1.53
C GLU A 227 8.55 22.27 -2.20
N ARG A 228 8.51 22.23 -3.53
CA ARG A 228 7.81 21.15 -4.26
C ARG A 228 8.53 19.81 -4.16
N LEU A 229 9.85 19.78 -4.31
CA LEU A 229 10.64 18.55 -4.26
C LEU A 229 10.64 17.95 -2.85
N PHE A 230 10.86 18.76 -1.81
CA PHE A 230 10.84 18.28 -0.43
C PHE A 230 9.44 17.81 -0.02
N LYS A 231 8.38 18.51 -0.45
CA LYS A 231 7.02 18.06 -0.22
C LYS A 231 6.71 16.72 -0.90
N GLU A 232 7.24 16.47 -2.09
CA GLU A 232 7.12 15.17 -2.77
C GLU A 232 7.88 14.09 -2.01
N ALA A 233 9.11 14.37 -1.58
CA ALA A 233 9.92 13.43 -0.80
C ALA A 233 9.30 13.08 0.57
N GLU A 234 8.50 13.98 1.17
CA GLU A 234 7.77 13.67 2.41
C GLU A 234 6.72 12.57 2.24
N SER A 235 6.12 12.45 1.04
CA SER A 235 5.05 11.49 0.76
C SER A 235 5.50 10.29 -0.08
N ASN A 236 6.65 10.39 -0.75
CA ASN A 236 7.16 9.37 -1.66
C ASN A 236 8.51 8.82 -1.17
N VAL A 237 8.48 7.66 -0.55
CA VAL A 237 9.67 6.99 0.02
C VAL A 237 10.69 6.53 -1.03
N ALA A 238 10.33 6.50 -2.32
CA ALA A 238 11.24 6.16 -3.41
C ALA A 238 12.10 7.35 -3.88
N ILE A 239 11.82 8.56 -3.38
CA ILE A 239 12.51 9.80 -3.76
C ILE A 239 13.34 10.31 -2.58
N LYS A 240 14.60 10.56 -2.82
CA LYS A 240 15.51 11.24 -1.89
C LYS A 240 15.93 12.56 -2.50
N VAL A 241 15.72 13.67 -1.79
CA VAL A 241 16.09 15.01 -2.24
C VAL A 241 17.25 15.52 -1.39
N THR A 242 18.32 15.95 -2.06
CA THR A 242 19.46 16.59 -1.42
C THR A 242 19.77 17.92 -2.11
N GLU A 243 20.07 18.97 -1.34
CA GLU A 243 20.53 20.24 -1.91
C GLU A 243 21.97 20.13 -2.36
N THR A 244 22.30 20.69 -3.51
CA THR A 244 23.68 20.84 -3.93
C THR A 244 24.42 21.86 -3.04
N PRO A 245 25.73 21.80 -2.90
CA PRO A 245 26.50 22.75 -2.10
C PRO A 245 26.31 24.22 -2.50
N SER A 246 25.94 24.48 -3.75
CA SER A 246 25.63 25.84 -4.26
C SER A 246 24.25 26.36 -3.83
N GLY A 247 23.32 25.50 -3.41
CA GLY A 247 21.95 25.85 -3.05
C GLY A 247 21.02 26.17 -4.23
N ASP A 248 21.53 26.10 -5.47
CA ASP A 248 20.77 26.48 -6.68
C ASP A 248 20.14 25.29 -7.39
N ALA A 249 20.51 24.08 -7.00
CA ALA A 249 20.03 22.86 -7.60
C ALA A 249 19.78 21.77 -6.53
N PHE A 250 19.01 20.76 -6.91
CA PHE A 250 18.60 19.65 -6.06
C PHE A 250 18.89 18.34 -6.78
N GLU A 251 19.54 17.43 -6.10
CA GLU A 251 19.73 16.07 -6.56
C GLU A 251 18.57 15.21 -6.02
N VAL A 252 17.89 14.50 -6.95
CA VAL A 252 16.69 13.72 -6.68
C VAL A 252 16.89 12.30 -7.18
#